data_ed7c5ad56eac1bb9b6964692420813d4
#
_entry.id   ed7c5ad56eac1bb9b6964692420813d4
#
_cell.length_a   1.000
_cell.length_b   1.000
_cell.length_c   1.000
_cell.angle_alpha   90.00
_cell.angle_beta   90.00
_cell.angle_gamma   90.00
#
_symmetry.space_group_name_H-M   'P 1'
#
loop_
_entity.id
_entity.type
_entity.pdbx_description
1 polymer ?
#
loop_
_entity_poly.entity_id
_entity_poly.type
_entity_poly.pdbx_seq_one_letter_code
_entity_poly.pdbx_strand_id
1 'polypeptide(L)'
;MKGYWIALYKKIDSMDNLKNYAAKVTPIIKSYGGKPLVRGGKYQKLEGEDFSRTVIWEFPSYEKAIECHDSKEYQEGWALAKSTTERNLQIIEG
;
A
#
# COMPACT_ATOMS: atom_id res chain seq x y z
N MET A 1 -8.43 14.00 12.04
CA MET A 1 -8.50 13.90 10.57
C MET A 1 -7.98 12.55 10.13
N LYS A 2 -8.52 12.03 9.06
CA LYS A 2 -8.10 10.73 8.54
C LYS A 2 -6.71 10.80 7.91
N GLY A 3 -6.03 9.67 7.86
CA GLY A 3 -4.81 9.50 7.12
C GLY A 3 -5.05 8.55 5.95
N TYR A 4 -4.41 8.82 4.83
CA TYR A 4 -4.56 8.01 3.63
C TYR A 4 -3.20 7.50 3.17
N TRP A 5 -3.14 6.21 2.92
CA TRP A 5 -1.97 5.49 2.46
C TRP A 5 -2.22 5.18 0.99
N ILE A 6 -1.47 5.79 0.11
CA ILE A 6 -1.70 5.70 -1.33
C ILE A 6 -0.50 5.03 -1.99
N ALA A 7 -0.71 3.84 -2.52
CA ALA A 7 0.32 3.08 -3.22
C ALA A 7 0.01 3.05 -4.73
N LEU A 8 0.96 3.53 -5.51
CA LEU A 8 0.86 3.55 -6.96
C LEU A 8 1.95 2.64 -7.52
N TYR A 9 1.55 1.51 -8.10
CA TYR A 9 2.48 0.49 -8.57
C TYR A 9 2.87 0.74 -10.01
N LYS A 10 4.16 0.95 -10.23
CA LYS A 10 4.72 1.18 -11.57
C LYS A 10 5.10 -0.12 -12.23
N LYS A 11 5.74 -1.01 -11.49
CA LYS A 11 6.27 -2.27 -12.03
C LYS A 11 6.15 -3.37 -10.99
N ILE A 12 5.62 -4.50 -11.42
CA ILE A 12 5.45 -5.70 -10.59
C ILE A 12 6.11 -6.85 -11.32
N ASP A 13 7.34 -7.22 -10.90
CA ASP A 13 8.09 -8.29 -11.55
C ASP A 13 7.66 -9.67 -11.06
N SER A 14 7.10 -9.75 -9.86
CA SER A 14 6.62 -11.02 -9.30
C SER A 14 5.26 -10.80 -8.64
N MET A 15 4.22 -11.27 -9.31
CA MET A 15 2.87 -11.21 -8.74
C MET A 15 2.77 -12.12 -7.51
N ASP A 16 3.48 -13.24 -7.49
CA ASP A 16 3.49 -14.16 -6.34
C ASP A 16 4.05 -13.48 -5.10
N ASN A 17 5.17 -12.75 -5.24
CA ASN A 17 5.75 -12.01 -4.14
C ASN A 17 4.79 -10.93 -3.63
N LEU A 18 4.10 -10.26 -4.55
CA LEU A 18 3.13 -9.22 -4.17
C LEU A 18 1.94 -9.82 -3.44
N LYS A 19 1.45 -10.99 -3.87
CA LYS A 19 0.37 -11.70 -3.18
C LYS A 19 0.78 -12.16 -1.78
N ASN A 20 2.00 -12.65 -1.65
CA ASN A 20 2.53 -13.06 -0.34
C ASN A 20 2.64 -11.86 0.61
N TYR A 21 3.14 -10.74 0.09
CA TYR A 21 3.18 -9.48 0.82
C TYR A 21 1.78 -9.07 1.28
N ALA A 22 0.82 -9.02 0.36
CA ALA A 22 -0.55 -8.60 0.67
C ALA A 22 -1.19 -9.49 1.73
N ALA A 23 -1.02 -10.80 1.63
CA ALA A 23 -1.56 -11.75 2.61
C ALA A 23 -0.97 -11.51 4.00
N LYS A 24 0.33 -11.21 4.07
CA LYS A 24 1.00 -10.97 5.35
C LYS A 24 0.62 -9.62 5.96
N VAL A 25 0.61 -8.55 5.17
CA VAL A 25 0.45 -7.19 5.73
C VAL A 25 -1.00 -6.77 5.92
N THR A 26 -1.95 -7.37 5.22
CA THR A 26 -3.36 -6.98 5.34
C THR A 26 -3.85 -7.03 6.80
N PRO A 27 -3.65 -8.12 7.57
CA PRO A 27 -4.07 -8.11 8.97
C PRO A 27 -3.29 -7.10 9.82
N ILE A 28 -2.03 -6.85 9.47
CA ILE A 28 -1.20 -5.86 10.18
C ILE A 28 -1.79 -4.46 9.97
N ILE A 29 -2.07 -4.09 8.71
CA ILE A 29 -2.65 -2.78 8.39
C ILE A 29 -3.98 -2.60 9.09
N LYS A 30 -4.82 -3.63 9.09
CA LYS A 30 -6.11 -3.58 9.79
C LYS A 30 -5.95 -3.42 11.29
N SER A 31 -4.91 -4.00 11.90
CA SER A 31 -4.66 -3.87 13.33
C SER A 31 -4.32 -2.44 13.74
N TYR A 32 -3.84 -1.62 12.80
CA TYR A 32 -3.61 -0.19 13.02
C TYR A 32 -4.82 0.67 12.66
N GLY A 33 -5.95 0.03 12.39
CA GLY A 33 -7.19 0.73 12.04
C GLY A 33 -7.33 1.01 10.54
N GLY A 34 -6.49 0.40 9.70
CA GLY A 34 -6.57 0.58 8.27
C GLY A 34 -7.81 -0.05 7.67
N LYS A 35 -8.44 0.67 6.75
CA LYS A 35 -9.62 0.24 6.02
C LYS A 35 -9.34 0.37 4.53
N PRO A 36 -9.50 -0.70 3.74
CA PRO A 36 -9.22 -0.62 2.30
C PRO A 36 -10.32 0.17 1.60
N LEU A 37 -9.91 1.15 0.79
CA LEU A 37 -10.82 1.93 -0.05
C LEU A 37 -10.69 1.54 -1.52
N VAL A 38 -9.46 1.32 -1.98
CA VAL A 38 -9.17 0.93 -3.36
C VAL A 38 -8.14 -0.19 -3.32
N ARG A 39 -8.40 -1.27 -4.04
CA ARG A 39 -7.49 -2.43 -4.07
C ARG A 39 -7.26 -2.87 -5.52
N GLY A 40 -6.71 -1.97 -6.35
CA GLY A 40 -6.52 -2.23 -7.75
C GLY A 40 -7.84 -2.14 -8.50
N GLY A 41 -7.96 -2.91 -9.57
CA GLY A 41 -9.15 -2.92 -10.37
C GLY A 41 -8.99 -2.16 -11.69
N LYS A 42 -10.11 -1.92 -12.34
CA LYS A 42 -10.14 -1.26 -13.65
C LYS A 42 -9.64 0.17 -13.53
N TYR A 43 -8.73 0.56 -14.42
CA TYR A 43 -8.17 1.91 -14.40
C TYR A 43 -7.96 2.42 -15.81
N GLN A 44 -7.79 3.72 -15.92
CA GLN A 44 -7.46 4.37 -17.18
C GLN A 44 -6.45 5.50 -16.90
N LYS A 45 -5.29 5.43 -17.55
CA LYS A 45 -4.33 6.51 -17.48
C LYS A 45 -4.79 7.63 -18.41
N LEU A 46 -5.00 8.81 -17.88
CA LEU A 46 -5.40 9.98 -18.66
C LEU A 46 -4.23 10.91 -18.94
N GLU A 47 -3.33 11.07 -17.99
CA GLU A 47 -2.16 11.93 -18.10
C GLU A 47 -1.02 11.39 -17.26
N GLY A 48 0.20 11.64 -17.68
CA GLY A 48 1.39 11.35 -16.90
C GLY A 48 1.83 9.90 -16.98
N GLU A 49 2.47 9.45 -15.91
CA GLU A 49 3.06 8.12 -15.83
C GLU A 49 2.00 7.04 -15.63
N ASP A 50 2.24 5.87 -16.20
CA ASP A 50 1.30 4.76 -16.10
C ASP A 50 1.57 3.94 -14.83
N PHE A 51 0.58 3.90 -13.94
CA PHE A 51 0.62 3.06 -12.75
C PHE A 51 -0.43 1.96 -12.91
N SER A 52 0.03 0.72 -13.05
CA SER A 52 -0.85 -0.41 -13.36
C SER A 52 -1.77 -0.81 -12.21
N ARG A 53 -1.46 -0.39 -10.98
CA ARG A 53 -2.26 -0.75 -9.83
C ARG A 53 -2.22 0.37 -8.79
N THR A 54 -3.39 0.69 -8.24
CA THR A 54 -3.54 1.67 -7.16
C THR A 54 -4.17 0.99 -5.97
N VAL A 55 -3.58 1.19 -4.79
CA VAL A 55 -4.13 0.70 -3.52
C VAL A 55 -4.22 1.86 -2.56
N ILE A 56 -5.39 2.06 -1.96
CA ILE A 56 -5.59 3.14 -0.99
C ILE A 56 -6.18 2.56 0.29
N TRP A 57 -5.54 2.88 1.41
CA TRP A 57 -6.03 2.53 2.74
C TRP A 57 -6.35 3.81 3.49
N GLU A 58 -7.46 3.80 4.23
CA GLU A 58 -7.82 4.88 5.15
C GLU A 58 -7.49 4.45 6.57
N PHE A 59 -6.86 5.34 7.33
CA PHE A 59 -6.55 5.12 8.75
C PHE A 59 -7.27 6.15 9.60
N PRO A 60 -7.48 5.87 10.90
CA PRO A 60 -8.11 6.84 11.79
C PRO A 60 -7.37 8.17 11.85
N SER A 61 -6.05 8.16 11.63
CA SER A 61 -5.24 9.37 11.63
C SER A 61 -3.99 9.17 10.76
N TYR A 62 -3.37 10.29 10.39
CA TYR A 62 -2.07 10.31 9.73
C TYR A 62 -1.03 9.53 10.56
N GLU A 63 -1.00 9.79 11.88
CA GLU A 63 -0.04 9.19 12.79
C GLU A 63 -0.17 7.67 12.83
N LYS A 64 -1.40 7.15 12.81
CA LYS A 64 -1.63 5.69 12.77
C LYS A 64 -1.12 5.06 11.48
N ALA A 65 -1.26 5.74 10.36
CA ALA A 65 -0.74 5.26 9.09
C ALA A 65 0.80 5.21 9.13
N ILE A 66 1.44 6.24 9.65
CA ILE A 66 2.90 6.28 9.80
C ILE A 66 3.38 5.19 10.75
N GLU A 67 2.72 5.01 11.91
CA GLU A 67 3.07 3.94 12.85
C GLU A 67 3.03 2.57 12.17
N CYS A 68 2.00 2.33 11.38
CA CYS A 68 1.86 1.06 10.66
C CYS A 68 3.03 0.86 9.69
N HIS A 69 3.32 1.86 8.87
CA HIS A 69 4.41 1.78 7.90
C HIS A 69 5.76 1.53 8.57
N ASP A 70 6.02 2.21 9.67
CA ASP A 70 7.31 2.12 10.37
C ASP A 70 7.40 0.91 11.29
N SER A 71 6.31 0.15 11.46
CA SER A 71 6.34 -1.01 12.32
C SER A 71 7.25 -2.11 11.75
N LYS A 72 7.88 -2.86 12.66
CA LYS A 72 8.74 -3.97 12.29
C LYS A 72 7.97 -5.01 11.48
N GLU A 73 6.75 -5.32 11.93
CA GLU A 73 5.93 -6.33 11.27
C GLU A 73 5.61 -5.95 9.83
N TYR A 74 5.24 -4.69 9.60
CA TYR A 74 4.96 -4.24 8.25
C TYR A 74 6.22 -4.29 7.38
N GLN A 75 7.34 -3.82 7.87
CA GLN A 75 8.59 -3.80 7.10
C GLN A 75 9.07 -5.20 6.78
N GLU A 76 8.89 -6.17 7.68
CA GLU A 76 9.18 -7.57 7.40
C GLU A 76 8.29 -8.12 6.29
N GLY A 77 7.02 -7.71 6.28
CA GLY A 77 6.10 -8.08 5.20
C GLY A 77 6.48 -7.45 3.87
N TRP A 78 6.83 -6.16 3.88
CA TRP A 78 7.24 -5.46 2.65
C TRP A 78 8.51 -6.07 2.04
N ALA A 79 9.40 -6.61 2.86
CA ALA A 79 10.60 -7.27 2.37
C ALA A 79 10.30 -8.43 1.42
N LEU A 80 9.11 -9.03 1.49
CA LEU A 80 8.72 -10.12 0.59
C LEU A 80 8.56 -9.65 -0.87
N ALA A 81 8.24 -8.38 -1.09
CA ALA A 81 7.97 -7.86 -2.43
C ALA A 81 8.88 -6.70 -2.84
N LYS A 82 9.65 -6.16 -1.93
CA LYS A 82 10.42 -4.94 -2.14
C LYS A 82 11.36 -5.02 -3.34
N SER A 83 12.08 -6.15 -3.50
CA SER A 83 13.08 -6.30 -4.55
C SER A 83 12.48 -6.53 -5.94
N THR A 84 11.19 -6.91 -6.02
CA THR A 84 10.52 -7.23 -7.27
C THR A 84 9.37 -6.27 -7.58
N THR A 85 9.31 -5.15 -6.88
CA THR A 85 8.23 -4.18 -7.04
C THR A 85 8.79 -2.77 -7.07
N GLU A 86 8.32 -1.96 -8.03
CA GLU A 86 8.62 -0.54 -8.07
C GLU A 86 7.29 0.21 -7.87
N ARG A 87 7.20 1.00 -6.81
CA ARG A 87 5.98 1.74 -6.49
C ARG A 87 6.30 3.07 -5.83
N ASN A 88 5.34 3.97 -5.90
CA ASN A 88 5.30 5.16 -5.05
C ASN A 88 4.35 4.87 -3.90
N LEU A 89 4.76 5.24 -2.71
CA LEU A 89 3.92 5.14 -1.52
C LEU A 89 3.96 6.46 -0.79
N GLN A 90 2.79 7.02 -0.55
CA GLN A 90 2.64 8.29 0.14
C GLN A 90 1.56 8.18 1.19
N ILE A 91 1.81 8.78 2.34
CA ILE A 91 0.80 8.92 3.38
C ILE A 91 0.49 10.40 3.50
N ILE A 92 -0.79 10.73 3.45
CA ILE A 92 -1.24 12.13 3.49
C ILE A 92 -2.44 12.25 4.42
N GLU A 93 -2.52 13.38 5.12
CA GLU A 93 -3.66 13.72 5.95
C GLU A 93 -4.74 14.38 5.10
N GLY A 94 -5.98 14.00 5.36
CA GLY A 94 -7.07 14.58 4.58
C GLY A 94 -8.43 14.44 5.23
#